data_4600fc185dcf9e8f0d142f4477464e31
#
_entry.id   4600fc185dcf9e8f0d142f4477464e31
#
_cell.length_a   1.000
_cell.length_b   1.000
_cell.length_c   1.000
_cell.angle_alpha   90.00
_cell.angle_beta   90.00
_cell.angle_gamma   90.00
#
_symmetry.space_group_name_H-M   'P 1'
#
loop_
_entity.id
_entity.type
_entity.pdbx_description
1 polymer ?
#
loop_
_entity_poly.entity_id
_entity_poly.type
_entity_poly.pdbx_seq_one_letter_code
_entity_poly.pdbx_strand_id
1 'polypeptide(L)'
;MEAPTYSSKQVAEMLGVSPKQIPEESRKDAYTPDDIWELRATLDRFPERLGHRRQLFLNFKGGTGKTSLSTSYAWRLAELGYAVLLIDLDSQGHATKCLGYEGEDFEKTLLDVLVRKTPLAKVIQKSSLPNLDFVPSNLTMSTVDLALMPMAGREFKLRNALKEVEAQYDVVVFDAPPSFGLLNLNALMAANDLFVPVLADFLSFHGLKLLFETVQSLEEDLNHVLDHVFIVVNSFNATFKLAKEALEALQTHYPEFLLPTIIRQCTKFAQASSEGRPVFVADPSSKGANDIQAMIDNVLPRLVAAAAAAPAKGNQQAG
;
A
#
# COMPACT_ATOMS: atom_id res chain seq x y z
N MET A 1 0.02 -3.62 -19.30
CA MET A 1 1.50 -3.56 -19.19
C MET A 1 2.04 -4.95 -19.45
N GLU A 2 3.19 -5.09 -20.15
CA GLU A 2 3.88 -6.37 -20.24
C GLU A 2 4.45 -6.76 -18.89
N ALA A 3 4.59 -8.08 -18.63
CA ALA A 3 5.22 -8.55 -17.41
C ALA A 3 6.67 -8.02 -17.30
N PRO A 4 7.10 -7.55 -16.13
CA PRO A 4 8.44 -7.03 -15.96
C PRO A 4 9.49 -8.14 -16.11
N THR A 5 10.72 -7.75 -16.49
CA THR A 5 11.88 -8.64 -16.47
C THR A 5 12.97 -8.06 -15.58
N TYR A 6 13.77 -8.92 -14.97
CA TYR A 6 14.72 -8.57 -13.93
C TYR A 6 16.12 -9.10 -14.25
N SER A 7 17.13 -8.32 -13.92
CA SER A 7 18.53 -8.77 -13.98
C SER A 7 18.87 -9.71 -12.82
N SER A 8 19.93 -10.52 -12.96
CA SER A 8 20.43 -11.39 -11.87
C SER A 8 20.69 -10.63 -10.57
N LYS A 9 21.10 -9.37 -10.64
CA LYS A 9 21.33 -8.53 -9.46
C LYS A 9 20.03 -8.22 -8.75
N GLN A 10 18.99 -7.79 -9.47
CA GLN A 10 17.69 -7.51 -8.90
C GLN A 10 17.04 -8.76 -8.29
N VAL A 11 17.17 -9.90 -8.98
CA VAL A 11 16.67 -11.20 -8.45
C VAL A 11 17.38 -11.56 -7.14
N ALA A 12 18.70 -11.43 -7.10
CA ALA A 12 19.47 -11.70 -5.89
C ALA A 12 19.06 -10.80 -4.72
N GLU A 13 18.81 -9.52 -4.98
CA GLU A 13 18.27 -8.57 -3.97
C GLU A 13 16.87 -8.99 -3.48
N MET A 14 15.96 -9.37 -4.38
CA MET A 14 14.60 -9.84 -4.03
C MET A 14 14.61 -11.14 -3.23
N LEU A 15 15.59 -12.01 -3.45
CA LEU A 15 15.73 -13.28 -2.75
C LEU A 15 16.57 -13.18 -1.46
N GLY A 16 17.18 -12.04 -1.20
CA GLY A 16 18.10 -11.86 -0.08
C GLY A 16 19.34 -12.77 -0.16
N VAL A 17 19.86 -12.99 -1.38
CA VAL A 17 21.02 -13.83 -1.65
C VAL A 17 22.09 -13.08 -2.45
N SER A 18 23.29 -13.61 -2.52
CA SER A 18 24.28 -13.10 -3.49
C SER A 18 24.00 -13.65 -4.88
N PRO A 19 24.35 -12.93 -5.97
CA PRO A 19 24.17 -13.43 -7.34
C PRO A 19 24.85 -14.78 -7.61
N LYS A 20 25.90 -15.10 -6.86
CA LYS A 20 26.63 -16.38 -6.98
C LYS A 20 25.85 -17.57 -6.40
N GLN A 21 24.89 -17.33 -5.53
CA GLN A 21 24.04 -18.36 -4.93
C GLN A 21 22.88 -18.77 -5.85
N ILE A 22 22.62 -18.01 -6.93
CA ILE A 22 21.68 -18.45 -7.97
C ILE A 22 22.30 -19.67 -8.69
N PRO A 23 21.60 -20.82 -8.71
CA PRO A 23 22.09 -22.05 -9.36
C PRO A 23 22.51 -21.79 -10.82
N GLU A 24 23.61 -22.42 -11.26
CA GLU A 24 24.15 -22.18 -12.62
C GLU A 24 23.14 -22.54 -13.70
N GLU A 25 22.40 -23.62 -13.51
CA GLU A 25 21.34 -24.08 -14.41
C GLU A 25 20.15 -23.13 -14.51
N SER A 26 19.96 -22.29 -13.48
CA SER A 26 18.89 -21.29 -13.43
C SER A 26 19.32 -19.89 -13.85
N ARG A 27 20.59 -19.69 -14.26
CA ARG A 27 21.09 -18.37 -14.65
C ARG A 27 20.58 -17.98 -16.03
N LYS A 28 20.03 -16.78 -16.12
CA LYS A 28 19.45 -16.18 -17.33
C LYS A 28 19.92 -14.73 -17.48
N ASP A 29 19.85 -14.20 -18.69
CA ASP A 29 20.13 -12.78 -18.97
C ASP A 29 19.03 -11.89 -18.39
N ALA A 30 17.78 -12.37 -18.43
CA ALA A 30 16.61 -11.72 -17.86
C ALA A 30 15.69 -12.77 -17.25
N TYR A 31 15.12 -12.44 -16.08
CA TYR A 31 14.21 -13.30 -15.32
C TYR A 31 12.80 -12.74 -15.38
N THR A 32 11.84 -13.62 -15.61
CA THR A 32 10.42 -13.32 -15.44
C THR A 32 9.99 -13.46 -13.97
N PRO A 33 8.84 -12.94 -13.58
CA PRO A 33 8.28 -13.20 -12.23
C PRO A 33 8.14 -14.69 -11.91
N ASP A 34 7.78 -15.52 -12.88
CA ASP A 34 7.67 -16.98 -12.69
C ASP A 34 9.02 -17.62 -12.40
N ASP A 35 10.08 -17.19 -13.10
CA ASP A 35 11.46 -17.64 -12.83
C ASP A 35 11.88 -17.32 -11.40
N ILE A 36 11.49 -16.12 -10.90
CA ILE A 36 11.80 -15.70 -9.53
C ILE A 36 11.03 -16.56 -8.53
N TRP A 37 9.78 -16.92 -8.83
CA TRP A 37 8.99 -17.79 -7.98
C TRP A 37 9.58 -19.20 -7.87
N GLU A 38 10.01 -19.78 -8.99
CA GLU A 38 10.74 -21.07 -9.02
C GLU A 38 12.04 -21.01 -8.20
N LEU A 39 12.80 -19.91 -8.34
CA LEU A 39 14.02 -19.71 -7.56
C LEU A 39 13.73 -19.57 -6.05
N ARG A 40 12.63 -18.92 -5.66
CA ARG A 40 12.21 -18.88 -4.24
C ARG A 40 11.99 -20.26 -3.68
N ALA A 41 11.27 -21.11 -4.42
CA ALA A 41 11.00 -22.48 -4.01
C ALA A 41 12.30 -23.31 -3.93
N THR A 42 13.19 -23.18 -4.95
CA THR A 42 14.46 -23.91 -5.00
C THR A 42 15.41 -23.52 -3.88
N LEU A 43 15.45 -22.24 -3.52
CA LEU A 43 16.37 -21.70 -2.51
C LEU A 43 15.74 -21.60 -1.11
N ASP A 44 14.48 -21.99 -0.95
CA ASP A 44 13.68 -21.80 0.27
C ASP A 44 13.74 -20.35 0.80
N ARG A 45 13.43 -19.40 -0.11
CA ARG A 45 13.49 -17.95 0.15
C ARG A 45 12.12 -17.29 0.03
N PHE A 46 11.14 -17.80 0.77
CA PHE A 46 9.85 -17.16 0.93
C PHE A 46 9.91 -16.07 1.99
N PRO A 47 9.12 -14.99 1.85
CA PRO A 47 9.06 -13.95 2.85
C PRO A 47 8.39 -14.45 4.15
N GLU A 48 8.70 -13.79 5.26
CA GLU A 48 8.05 -14.07 6.54
C GLU A 48 6.57 -13.66 6.50
N ARG A 49 5.70 -14.42 7.17
CA ARG A 49 4.26 -14.17 7.16
C ARG A 49 3.90 -12.90 7.91
N LEU A 50 3.00 -12.10 7.35
CA LEU A 50 2.53 -10.83 7.92
C LEU A 50 1.16 -10.92 8.61
N GLY A 51 0.47 -12.06 8.55
CA GLY A 51 -0.81 -12.27 9.23
C GLY A 51 -1.99 -11.49 8.62
N HIS A 52 -2.05 -11.38 7.30
CA HIS A 52 -3.13 -10.72 6.55
C HIS A 52 -3.31 -9.25 6.93
N ARG A 53 -2.29 -8.44 6.70
CA ARG A 53 -2.29 -7.00 7.04
C ARG A 53 -3.12 -6.18 6.05
N ARG A 54 -3.88 -5.22 6.57
CA ARG A 54 -4.63 -4.25 5.79
C ARG A 54 -4.07 -2.86 6.08
N GLN A 55 -3.50 -2.23 5.06
CA GLN A 55 -2.65 -1.05 5.15
C GLN A 55 -3.25 0.10 4.36
N LEU A 56 -3.52 1.22 5.01
CA LEU A 56 -4.15 2.38 4.42
C LEU A 56 -3.13 3.51 4.22
N PHE A 57 -3.01 4.01 3.01
CA PHE A 57 -2.28 5.24 2.72
C PHE A 57 -3.25 6.41 2.68
N LEU A 58 -3.28 7.23 3.71
CA LEU A 58 -4.22 8.32 3.88
C LEU A 58 -3.53 9.62 4.32
N ASN A 59 -3.93 10.71 3.70
CA ASN A 59 -3.74 12.09 4.18
C ASN A 59 -4.82 12.95 3.52
N PHE A 60 -5.45 13.83 4.27
CA PHE A 60 -6.50 14.72 3.76
C PHE A 60 -5.94 15.82 2.85
N LYS A 61 -4.64 16.08 2.90
CA LYS A 61 -3.95 16.98 1.97
C LYS A 61 -3.68 16.29 0.63
N GLY A 62 -4.04 16.93 -0.47
CA GLY A 62 -3.66 16.50 -1.82
C GLY A 62 -2.17 16.68 -2.08
N GLY A 63 -1.60 15.87 -3.01
CA GLY A 63 -0.21 16.01 -3.44
C GLY A 63 0.85 15.53 -2.44
N THR A 64 0.48 14.83 -1.37
CA THR A 64 1.44 14.26 -0.40
C THR A 64 2.12 12.98 -0.89
N GLY A 65 1.71 12.45 -2.05
CA GLY A 65 2.31 11.27 -2.66
C GLY A 65 1.69 9.94 -2.24
N LYS A 66 0.47 9.94 -1.69
CA LYS A 66 -0.26 8.71 -1.32
C LYS A 66 -0.19 7.64 -2.40
N THR A 67 -0.71 7.94 -3.58
CA THR A 67 -0.78 7.01 -4.71
C THR A 67 0.59 6.53 -5.18
N SER A 68 1.58 7.43 -5.31
CA SER A 68 2.93 7.05 -5.73
C SER A 68 3.60 6.11 -4.73
N LEU A 69 3.37 6.33 -3.43
CA LEU A 69 3.92 5.49 -2.37
C LEU A 69 3.15 4.17 -2.26
N SER A 70 1.81 4.20 -2.20
CA SER A 70 0.98 3.00 -2.07
C SER A 70 1.18 2.02 -3.23
N THR A 71 1.19 2.51 -4.47
CA THR A 71 1.39 1.68 -5.66
C THR A 71 2.79 1.11 -5.74
N SER A 72 3.82 1.92 -5.47
CA SER A 72 5.21 1.44 -5.48
C SER A 72 5.50 0.49 -4.32
N TYR A 73 4.91 0.73 -3.15
CA TYR A 73 4.99 -0.14 -1.99
C TYR A 73 4.33 -1.50 -2.27
N ALA A 74 3.09 -1.50 -2.77
CA ALA A 74 2.36 -2.72 -3.14
C ALA A 74 3.11 -3.53 -4.20
N TRP A 75 3.62 -2.87 -5.24
CA TRP A 75 4.42 -3.50 -6.28
C TRP A 75 5.66 -4.17 -5.70
N ARG A 76 6.41 -3.44 -4.87
CA ARG A 76 7.64 -3.98 -4.28
C ARG A 76 7.39 -5.15 -3.33
N LEU A 77 6.34 -5.11 -2.53
CA LEU A 77 5.95 -6.24 -1.70
C LEU A 77 5.66 -7.50 -2.54
N ALA A 78 4.96 -7.33 -3.68
CA ALA A 78 4.68 -8.45 -4.59
C ALA A 78 5.99 -9.00 -5.22
N GLU A 79 6.93 -8.13 -5.62
CA GLU A 79 8.29 -8.56 -6.06
C GLU A 79 9.04 -9.30 -4.95
N LEU A 80 8.86 -8.91 -3.70
CA LEU A 80 9.44 -9.61 -2.54
C LEU A 80 8.76 -10.95 -2.24
N GLY A 81 7.67 -11.29 -2.93
CA GLY A 81 7.00 -12.59 -2.86
C GLY A 81 5.75 -12.62 -1.98
N TYR A 82 5.28 -11.48 -1.48
CA TYR A 82 4.00 -11.39 -0.78
C TYR A 82 2.83 -11.42 -1.79
N ALA A 83 1.73 -12.07 -1.41
CA ALA A 83 0.46 -11.94 -2.12
C ALA A 83 -0.21 -10.62 -1.73
N VAL A 84 -0.37 -9.70 -2.67
CA VAL A 84 -0.82 -8.33 -2.43
C VAL A 84 -2.10 -8.03 -3.20
N LEU A 85 -3.05 -7.38 -2.53
CA LEU A 85 -4.22 -6.77 -3.15
C LEU A 85 -4.13 -5.24 -3.00
N LEU A 86 -4.03 -4.50 -4.09
CA LEU A 86 -4.11 -3.04 -4.10
C LEU A 86 -5.56 -2.62 -4.40
N ILE A 87 -6.16 -1.81 -3.53
CA ILE A 87 -7.52 -1.28 -3.73
C ILE A 87 -7.42 0.24 -3.95
N ASP A 88 -7.77 0.65 -5.16
CA ASP A 88 -7.85 2.06 -5.54
C ASP A 88 -9.20 2.64 -5.08
N LEU A 89 -9.16 3.59 -4.14
CA LEU A 89 -10.34 4.26 -3.60
C LEU A 89 -10.58 5.64 -4.22
N ASP A 90 -9.60 6.17 -4.96
CA ASP A 90 -9.74 7.49 -5.56
C ASP A 90 -10.52 7.40 -6.88
N SER A 91 -11.59 8.18 -7.01
CA SER A 91 -12.39 8.28 -8.24
C SER A 91 -11.58 8.73 -9.47
N GLN A 92 -10.40 9.29 -9.28
CA GLN A 92 -9.49 9.65 -10.37
C GLN A 92 -8.74 8.44 -10.95
N GLY A 93 -8.79 7.28 -10.30
CA GLY A 93 -8.19 6.04 -10.77
C GLY A 93 -6.66 6.10 -10.91
N HIS A 94 -5.99 6.93 -10.11
CA HIS A 94 -4.55 7.14 -10.26
C HIS A 94 -3.73 5.89 -9.91
N ALA A 95 -4.13 5.12 -8.90
CA ALA A 95 -3.45 3.87 -8.57
C ALA A 95 -3.67 2.82 -9.69
N THR A 96 -4.87 2.76 -10.25
CA THR A 96 -5.20 1.94 -11.42
C THR A 96 -4.30 2.28 -12.61
N LYS A 97 -4.14 3.59 -12.91
CA LYS A 97 -3.25 4.09 -13.98
C LYS A 97 -1.79 3.77 -13.74
N CYS A 98 -1.32 3.89 -12.49
CA CYS A 98 0.05 3.52 -12.12
C CYS A 98 0.36 2.03 -12.30
N LEU A 99 -0.65 1.17 -12.43
CA LEU A 99 -0.48 -0.24 -12.79
C LEU A 99 -0.58 -0.49 -14.31
N GLY A 100 -0.76 0.57 -15.12
CA GLY A 100 -0.83 0.52 -16.58
C GLY A 100 -2.21 0.19 -17.13
N TYR A 101 -3.28 0.48 -16.38
CA TYR A 101 -4.67 0.25 -16.79
C TYR A 101 -5.46 1.55 -16.77
N GLU A 102 -6.46 1.65 -17.63
CA GLU A 102 -7.43 2.75 -17.60
C GLU A 102 -8.66 2.31 -16.79
N GLY A 103 -9.11 3.16 -15.86
CA GLY A 103 -10.26 2.83 -15.01
C GLY A 103 -11.55 2.60 -15.79
N GLU A 104 -11.69 3.26 -16.94
CA GLU A 104 -12.82 3.15 -17.86
C GLU A 104 -12.93 1.79 -18.55
N ASP A 105 -11.87 0.99 -18.58
CA ASP A 105 -11.89 -0.38 -19.12
C ASP A 105 -12.62 -1.36 -18.18
N PHE A 106 -12.94 -0.93 -16.96
CA PHE A 106 -13.59 -1.78 -15.96
C PHE A 106 -15.02 -1.33 -15.68
N GLU A 107 -15.97 -2.22 -15.95
CA GLU A 107 -17.40 -1.97 -15.68
C GLU A 107 -17.72 -1.94 -14.18
N LYS A 108 -16.93 -2.66 -13.37
CA LYS A 108 -17.17 -2.83 -11.93
C LYS A 108 -16.02 -2.26 -11.11
N THR A 109 -16.40 -1.54 -10.07
CA THR A 109 -15.50 -0.93 -9.11
C THR A 109 -15.91 -1.30 -7.69
N LEU A 110 -15.23 -0.76 -6.69
CA LEU A 110 -15.62 -0.92 -5.30
C LEU A 110 -17.04 -0.39 -5.00
N LEU A 111 -17.58 0.54 -5.80
CA LEU A 111 -18.99 0.99 -5.71
C LEU A 111 -19.95 -0.20 -5.78
N ASP A 112 -19.71 -1.14 -6.73
CA ASP A 112 -20.54 -2.32 -6.91
C ASP A 112 -20.52 -3.23 -5.68
N VAL A 113 -19.37 -3.33 -5.04
CA VAL A 113 -19.19 -4.13 -3.82
C VAL A 113 -19.92 -3.49 -2.64
N LEU A 114 -19.64 -2.21 -2.35
CA LEU A 114 -20.12 -1.53 -1.16
C LEU A 114 -21.62 -1.23 -1.21
N VAL A 115 -22.15 -0.92 -2.40
CA VAL A 115 -23.54 -0.46 -2.58
C VAL A 115 -24.43 -1.53 -3.19
N ARG A 116 -23.95 -2.21 -4.26
CA ARG A 116 -24.74 -3.19 -5.03
C ARG A 116 -24.57 -4.62 -4.53
N LYS A 117 -23.75 -4.85 -3.50
CA LYS A 117 -23.47 -6.15 -2.89
C LYS A 117 -22.86 -7.17 -3.87
N THR A 118 -22.12 -6.70 -4.87
CA THR A 118 -21.34 -7.58 -5.73
C THR A 118 -20.21 -8.21 -4.88
N PRO A 119 -19.98 -9.52 -4.94
CA PRO A 119 -18.84 -10.14 -4.26
C PRO A 119 -17.52 -9.48 -4.68
N LEU A 120 -16.64 -9.17 -3.73
CA LEU A 120 -15.37 -8.50 -3.98
C LEU A 120 -14.50 -9.29 -4.97
N ALA A 121 -14.51 -10.61 -4.87
CA ALA A 121 -13.80 -11.51 -5.79
C ALA A 121 -14.17 -11.33 -7.27
N LYS A 122 -15.36 -10.78 -7.59
CA LYS A 122 -15.79 -10.51 -8.97
C LYS A 122 -15.31 -9.16 -9.52
N VAL A 123 -14.71 -8.35 -8.67
CA VAL A 123 -14.21 -7.01 -9.03
C VAL A 123 -12.69 -6.99 -9.06
N ILE A 124 -12.04 -7.89 -8.33
CA ILE A 124 -10.59 -8.05 -8.33
C ILE A 124 -10.08 -8.40 -9.73
N GLN A 125 -9.03 -7.73 -10.16
CA GLN A 125 -8.34 -7.91 -11.43
C GLN A 125 -6.90 -8.37 -11.20
N LYS A 126 -6.36 -9.14 -12.16
CA LYS A 126 -4.94 -9.53 -12.17
C LYS A 126 -4.11 -8.42 -12.78
N SER A 127 -2.99 -8.09 -12.14
CA SER A 127 -2.01 -7.19 -12.75
C SER A 127 -1.01 -7.94 -13.64
N SER A 128 -0.07 -7.20 -14.22
CA SER A 128 1.06 -7.80 -14.96
C SER A 128 2.11 -8.46 -14.04
N LEU A 129 2.00 -8.28 -12.73
CA LEU A 129 2.87 -8.93 -11.73
C LEU A 129 2.06 -10.03 -11.00
N PRO A 130 2.44 -11.31 -11.06
CA PRO A 130 1.62 -12.45 -10.62
C PRO A 130 1.13 -12.38 -9.17
N ASN A 131 1.92 -11.82 -8.26
CA ASN A 131 1.57 -11.71 -6.85
C ASN A 131 0.83 -10.42 -6.49
N LEU A 132 0.47 -9.59 -7.47
CA LEU A 132 -0.25 -8.34 -7.29
C LEU A 132 -1.57 -8.37 -8.02
N ASP A 133 -2.65 -8.42 -7.26
CA ASP A 133 -4.00 -8.19 -7.75
C ASP A 133 -4.44 -6.77 -7.40
N PHE A 134 -5.47 -6.27 -8.08
CA PHE A 134 -5.99 -4.94 -7.77
C PHE A 134 -7.51 -4.83 -7.94
N VAL A 135 -8.10 -3.87 -7.24
CA VAL A 135 -9.46 -3.41 -7.45
C VAL A 135 -9.39 -2.05 -8.15
N PRO A 136 -9.89 -1.94 -9.39
CA PRO A 136 -9.81 -0.70 -10.16
C PRO A 136 -10.75 0.37 -9.62
N SER A 137 -10.42 1.62 -9.91
CA SER A 137 -11.28 2.78 -9.67
C SER A 137 -11.50 3.58 -10.95
N ASN A 138 -12.66 4.23 -11.02
CA ASN A 138 -13.00 5.19 -12.07
C ASN A 138 -13.97 6.25 -11.52
N LEU A 139 -14.43 7.18 -12.39
CA LEU A 139 -15.27 8.29 -11.99
C LEU A 139 -16.59 7.89 -11.29
N THR A 140 -17.09 6.66 -11.46
CA THR A 140 -18.29 6.20 -10.75
C THR A 140 -18.10 6.19 -9.24
N MET A 141 -16.86 6.02 -8.78
CA MET A 141 -16.52 6.05 -7.35
C MET A 141 -16.81 7.40 -6.67
N SER A 142 -16.93 8.50 -7.42
CA SER A 142 -17.30 9.81 -6.87
C SER A 142 -18.68 9.86 -6.20
N THR A 143 -19.54 8.89 -6.49
CA THR A 143 -20.89 8.81 -5.92
C THR A 143 -21.00 7.90 -4.69
N VAL A 144 -19.91 7.23 -4.30
CA VAL A 144 -19.92 6.22 -3.22
C VAL A 144 -20.37 6.81 -1.87
N ASP A 145 -19.82 7.96 -1.49
CA ASP A 145 -20.16 8.59 -0.22
C ASP A 145 -21.66 8.87 -0.12
N LEU A 146 -22.25 9.46 -1.17
CA LEU A 146 -23.67 9.74 -1.24
C LEU A 146 -24.52 8.45 -1.17
N ALA A 147 -24.08 7.41 -1.89
CA ALA A 147 -24.78 6.14 -1.93
C ALA A 147 -24.71 5.37 -0.59
N LEU A 148 -23.65 5.54 0.18
CA LEU A 148 -23.46 4.92 1.48
C LEU A 148 -24.28 5.61 2.59
N MET A 149 -24.56 6.91 2.48
CA MET A 149 -25.23 7.69 3.55
C MET A 149 -26.48 7.02 4.14
N PRO A 150 -27.46 6.51 3.35
CA PRO A 150 -28.66 5.90 3.89
C PRO A 150 -28.48 4.45 4.37
N MET A 151 -27.30 3.86 4.23
CA MET A 151 -27.10 2.44 4.47
C MET A 151 -26.76 2.16 5.94
N ALA A 152 -27.39 1.15 6.55
CA ALA A 152 -27.06 0.67 7.88
C ALA A 152 -25.68 -0.02 7.87
N GLY A 153 -24.86 0.24 8.90
CA GLY A 153 -23.52 -0.30 9.03
C GLY A 153 -22.59 0.12 7.88
N ARG A 154 -22.84 1.32 7.36
CA ARG A 154 -22.13 1.90 6.22
C ARG A 154 -20.62 2.01 6.47
N GLU A 155 -20.21 2.17 7.72
CA GLU A 155 -18.81 2.31 8.16
C GLU A 155 -18.02 0.99 8.01
N PHE A 156 -18.72 -0.15 7.96
CA PHE A 156 -18.11 -1.48 8.00
C PHE A 156 -18.20 -2.26 6.68
N LYS A 157 -18.71 -1.64 5.62
CA LYS A 157 -18.96 -2.33 4.34
C LYS A 157 -17.71 -2.91 3.74
N LEU A 158 -16.61 -2.13 3.69
CA LEU A 158 -15.34 -2.58 3.14
C LEU A 158 -14.73 -3.70 3.99
N ARG A 159 -14.68 -3.53 5.32
CA ARG A 159 -14.19 -4.56 6.24
C ARG A 159 -14.95 -5.89 6.07
N ASN A 160 -16.27 -5.81 5.88
CA ASN A 160 -17.08 -7.01 5.70
C ASN A 160 -16.87 -7.66 4.34
N ALA A 161 -16.69 -6.88 3.27
CA ALA A 161 -16.42 -7.40 1.93
C ALA A 161 -15.05 -8.11 1.83
N LEU A 162 -14.05 -7.63 2.57
CA LEU A 162 -12.71 -8.21 2.59
C LEU A 162 -12.68 -9.63 3.17
N LYS A 163 -13.57 -9.98 4.10
CA LYS A 163 -13.60 -11.31 4.74
C LYS A 163 -13.68 -12.48 3.76
N GLU A 164 -14.24 -12.25 2.57
CA GLU A 164 -14.38 -13.27 1.53
C GLU A 164 -13.06 -13.61 0.83
N VAL A 165 -12.10 -12.68 0.83
CA VAL A 165 -10.90 -12.77 0.00
C VAL A 165 -9.59 -12.59 0.80
N GLU A 166 -9.64 -12.02 2.00
CA GLU A 166 -8.43 -11.64 2.75
C GLU A 166 -7.45 -12.79 3.01
N ALA A 167 -7.97 -14.02 3.15
CA ALA A 167 -7.12 -15.20 3.36
C ALA A 167 -6.22 -15.55 2.15
N GLN A 168 -6.48 -14.95 0.99
CA GLN A 168 -5.68 -15.14 -0.23
C GLN A 168 -4.50 -14.17 -0.32
N TYR A 169 -4.47 -13.14 0.54
CA TYR A 169 -3.47 -12.07 0.50
C TYR A 169 -2.73 -11.93 1.82
N ASP A 170 -1.42 -11.74 1.74
CA ASP A 170 -0.60 -11.38 2.91
C ASP A 170 -0.84 -9.92 3.29
N VAL A 171 -1.03 -9.06 2.28
CA VAL A 171 -1.23 -7.62 2.45
C VAL A 171 -2.33 -7.10 1.53
N VAL A 172 -3.25 -6.33 2.09
CA VAL A 172 -4.19 -5.49 1.34
C VAL A 172 -3.78 -4.03 1.51
N VAL A 173 -3.50 -3.34 0.42
CA VAL A 173 -3.12 -1.92 0.41
C VAL A 173 -4.27 -1.09 -0.11
N PHE A 174 -4.67 -0.05 0.63
CA PHE A 174 -5.67 0.92 0.20
C PHE A 174 -4.99 2.23 -0.20
N ASP A 175 -5.25 2.70 -1.41
CA ASP A 175 -4.90 4.05 -1.86
C ASP A 175 -6.09 4.98 -1.72
N ALA A 176 -6.04 5.92 -0.79
CA ALA A 176 -7.18 6.76 -0.43
C ALA A 176 -7.16 8.13 -1.13
N PRO A 177 -8.36 8.66 -1.49
CA PRO A 177 -8.49 10.04 -1.97
C PRO A 177 -8.17 11.07 -0.88
N PRO A 178 -7.82 12.32 -1.25
CA PRO A 178 -7.53 13.40 -0.30
C PRO A 178 -8.83 14.05 0.23
N SER A 179 -9.79 13.25 0.69
CA SER A 179 -11.08 13.72 1.15
C SER A 179 -11.39 13.20 2.55
N PHE A 180 -12.31 13.83 3.23
CA PHE A 180 -12.89 13.32 4.47
C PHE A 180 -14.32 12.88 4.19
N GLY A 181 -14.52 11.57 3.93
CA GLY A 181 -15.81 11.01 3.56
C GLY A 181 -16.02 9.60 4.08
N LEU A 182 -17.21 9.05 3.82
CA LEU A 182 -17.60 7.71 4.25
C LEU A 182 -16.70 6.62 3.65
N LEU A 183 -16.18 6.84 2.44
CA LEU A 183 -15.27 5.88 1.82
C LEU A 183 -13.95 5.79 2.58
N ASN A 184 -13.35 6.93 2.97
CA ASN A 184 -12.15 6.95 3.79
C ASN A 184 -12.41 6.43 5.21
N LEU A 185 -13.59 6.68 5.77
CA LEU A 185 -14.00 6.07 7.04
C LEU A 185 -14.09 4.54 6.90
N ASN A 186 -14.65 4.01 5.81
CA ASN A 186 -14.64 2.57 5.53
C ASN A 186 -13.24 1.98 5.45
N ALA A 187 -12.31 2.69 4.79
CA ALA A 187 -10.93 2.26 4.69
C ALA A 187 -10.22 2.24 6.05
N LEU A 188 -10.42 3.29 6.87
CA LEU A 188 -9.92 3.34 8.26
C LEU A 188 -10.47 2.19 9.09
N MET A 189 -11.79 1.93 9.05
CA MET A 189 -12.44 0.82 9.77
C MET A 189 -12.03 -0.56 9.27
N ALA A 190 -11.49 -0.66 8.06
CA ALA A 190 -10.95 -1.90 7.52
C ALA A 190 -9.45 -2.09 7.79
N ALA A 191 -8.70 -1.03 8.03
CA ALA A 191 -7.25 -1.05 8.15
C ALA A 191 -6.76 -1.62 9.49
N ASN A 192 -5.57 -2.21 9.49
CA ASN A 192 -4.77 -2.52 10.68
C ASN A 192 -3.66 -1.48 10.86
N ASP A 193 -3.07 -1.02 9.75
CA ASP A 193 -1.98 -0.07 9.75
C ASP A 193 -2.32 1.15 8.90
N LEU A 194 -1.93 2.32 9.38
CA LEU A 194 -2.13 3.59 8.71
C LEU A 194 -0.77 4.20 8.31
N PHE A 195 -0.58 4.43 7.02
CA PHE A 195 0.54 5.19 6.49
C PHE A 195 0.09 6.60 6.18
N VAL A 196 0.77 7.59 6.73
CA VAL A 196 0.45 9.00 6.56
C VAL A 196 1.59 9.71 5.84
N PRO A 197 1.59 9.74 4.50
CA PRO A 197 2.56 10.52 3.76
C PRO A 197 2.38 12.01 4.02
N VAL A 198 3.46 12.69 4.43
CA VAL A 198 3.48 14.12 4.72
C VAL A 198 4.59 14.82 3.95
N LEU A 199 4.34 16.04 3.52
CA LEU A 199 5.41 16.92 3.06
C LEU A 199 6.10 17.55 4.29
N ALA A 200 7.40 17.80 4.18
CA ALA A 200 8.13 18.53 5.22
C ALA A 200 7.79 20.04 5.13
N ASP A 201 6.56 20.39 5.48
CA ASP A 201 6.06 21.77 5.55
C ASP A 201 5.15 21.96 6.78
N PHE A 202 5.02 23.19 7.23
CA PHE A 202 4.22 23.53 8.42
C PHE A 202 2.71 23.31 8.23
N LEU A 203 2.20 23.35 6.99
CA LEU A 203 0.78 23.08 6.72
C LEU A 203 0.40 21.61 6.95
N SER A 204 1.39 20.71 6.88
CA SER A 204 1.17 19.28 7.13
C SER A 204 0.79 18.99 8.58
N PHE A 205 1.19 19.82 9.56
CA PHE A 205 0.83 19.65 10.97
C PHE A 205 -0.66 19.76 11.25
N HIS A 206 -1.36 20.69 10.60
CA HIS A 206 -2.81 20.83 10.76
C HIS A 206 -3.56 19.59 10.24
N GLY A 207 -3.12 19.07 9.10
CA GLY A 207 -3.70 17.84 8.53
C GLY A 207 -3.44 16.61 9.41
N LEU A 208 -2.24 16.51 9.99
CA LEU A 208 -1.91 15.44 10.94
C LEU A 208 -2.77 15.51 12.20
N LYS A 209 -2.90 16.68 12.80
CA LYS A 209 -3.72 16.87 14.00
C LYS A 209 -5.16 16.38 13.76
N LEU A 210 -5.80 16.86 12.68
CA LEU A 210 -7.16 16.43 12.32
C LEU A 210 -7.24 14.92 12.09
N LEU A 211 -6.24 14.32 11.45
CA LEU A 211 -6.21 12.87 11.21
C LEU A 211 -6.13 12.09 12.54
N PHE A 212 -5.26 12.51 13.46
CA PHE A 212 -5.13 11.86 14.77
C PHE A 212 -6.39 12.01 15.62
N GLU A 213 -7.03 13.22 15.62
CA GLU A 213 -8.33 13.42 16.28
C GLU A 213 -9.39 12.50 15.69
N THR A 214 -9.40 12.29 14.37
CA THR A 214 -10.31 11.35 13.71
C THR A 214 -10.04 9.91 14.14
N VAL A 215 -8.78 9.46 14.14
CA VAL A 215 -8.39 8.12 14.57
C VAL A 215 -8.80 7.88 16.03
N GLN A 216 -8.57 8.85 16.90
CA GLN A 216 -8.98 8.78 18.31
C GLN A 216 -10.49 8.66 18.45
N SER A 217 -11.29 9.45 17.71
CA SER A 217 -12.76 9.33 17.73
C SER A 217 -13.22 7.94 17.28
N LEU A 218 -12.57 7.33 16.31
CA LEU A 218 -12.90 5.96 15.87
C LEU A 218 -12.57 4.91 16.94
N GLU A 219 -11.52 5.11 17.71
CA GLU A 219 -11.20 4.26 18.85
C GLU A 219 -12.26 4.38 19.94
N GLU A 220 -12.64 5.60 20.31
CA GLU A 220 -13.62 5.89 21.36
C GLU A 220 -15.04 5.47 20.98
N ASP A 221 -15.50 5.84 19.76
CA ASP A 221 -16.90 5.68 19.36
C ASP A 221 -17.21 4.31 18.75
N LEU A 222 -16.25 3.71 18.02
CA LEU A 222 -16.45 2.48 17.25
C LEU A 222 -15.56 1.31 17.70
N ASN A 223 -14.80 1.50 18.78
CA ASN A 223 -13.88 0.50 19.34
C ASN A 223 -12.95 -0.12 18.26
N HIS A 224 -12.43 0.75 17.38
CA HIS A 224 -11.51 0.36 16.33
C HIS A 224 -10.13 0.93 16.58
N VAL A 225 -9.16 0.06 16.86
CA VAL A 225 -7.78 0.41 17.16
C VAL A 225 -6.89 0.02 15.97
N LEU A 226 -6.06 0.94 15.54
CA LEU A 226 -4.99 0.66 14.57
C LEU A 226 -3.79 0.06 15.30
N ASP A 227 -3.23 -1.02 14.75
CA ASP A 227 -2.03 -1.66 15.31
C ASP A 227 -0.80 -0.75 15.16
N HIS A 228 -0.71 -0.06 14.01
CA HIS A 228 0.39 0.87 13.73
C HIS A 228 -0.09 2.12 12.99
N VAL A 229 0.54 3.25 13.31
CA VAL A 229 0.47 4.49 12.53
C VAL A 229 1.89 4.88 12.12
N PHE A 230 2.13 5.06 10.83
CA PHE A 230 3.43 5.39 10.25
C PHE A 230 3.37 6.74 9.54
N ILE A 231 3.99 7.78 10.09
CA ILE A 231 4.20 9.04 9.38
C ILE A 231 5.41 8.89 8.46
N VAL A 232 5.20 9.12 7.16
CA VAL A 232 6.22 9.02 6.11
C VAL A 232 6.53 10.40 5.56
N VAL A 233 7.70 10.95 5.86
CA VAL A 233 8.14 12.21 5.24
C VAL A 233 8.44 11.96 3.78
N ASN A 234 7.70 12.62 2.90
CA ASN A 234 7.79 12.46 1.45
C ASN A 234 8.23 13.75 0.76
N SER A 235 8.84 13.58 -0.42
CA SER A 235 9.33 14.68 -1.26
C SER A 235 10.28 15.66 -0.53
N PHE A 236 11.08 15.12 0.38
CA PHE A 236 12.01 15.91 1.19
C PHE A 236 13.16 16.46 0.37
N ASN A 237 13.40 17.75 0.50
CA ASN A 237 14.54 18.42 -0.09
C ASN A 237 15.38 19.13 0.99
N ALA A 238 16.56 18.54 1.27
CA ALA A 238 17.47 19.02 2.30
C ALA A 238 18.11 20.39 2.01
N THR A 239 17.94 20.97 0.81
CA THR A 239 18.43 22.32 0.51
C THR A 239 17.54 23.41 1.10
N PHE A 240 16.28 23.09 1.39
CA PHE A 240 15.34 24.03 1.98
C PHE A 240 15.41 24.04 3.50
N LYS A 241 15.71 25.22 4.08
CA LYS A 241 15.78 25.41 5.53
C LYS A 241 14.45 25.06 6.21
N LEU A 242 13.34 25.54 5.66
CA LEU A 242 12.00 25.26 6.16
C LEU A 242 11.66 23.76 6.20
N ALA A 243 12.16 22.98 5.24
CA ALA A 243 11.94 21.54 5.23
C ALA A 243 12.69 20.83 6.39
N LYS A 244 13.89 21.30 6.73
CA LYS A 244 14.64 20.79 7.88
C LYS A 244 13.94 21.13 9.20
N GLU A 245 13.51 22.38 9.37
CA GLU A 245 12.77 22.84 10.55
C GLU A 245 11.46 22.07 10.73
N ALA A 246 10.73 21.82 9.63
CA ALA A 246 9.51 21.01 9.67
C ALA A 246 9.81 19.55 10.03
N LEU A 247 10.90 18.97 9.52
CA LEU A 247 11.31 17.62 9.90
C LEU A 247 11.67 17.52 11.38
N GLU A 248 12.44 18.46 11.92
CA GLU A 248 12.80 18.54 13.34
C GLU A 248 11.54 18.67 14.22
N ALA A 249 10.56 19.46 13.79
CA ALA A 249 9.29 19.59 14.47
C ALA A 249 8.48 18.27 14.44
N LEU A 250 8.46 17.54 13.30
CA LEU A 250 7.84 16.20 13.23
C LEU A 250 8.53 15.22 14.18
N GLN A 251 9.86 15.20 14.23
CA GLN A 251 10.64 14.37 15.15
C GLN A 251 10.36 14.68 16.63
N THR A 252 10.07 15.95 16.93
CA THR A 252 9.78 16.39 18.30
C THR A 252 8.35 16.05 18.73
N HIS A 253 7.36 16.23 17.83
CA HIS A 253 5.95 16.12 18.19
C HIS A 253 5.35 14.73 17.92
N TYR A 254 5.94 13.94 17.00
CA TYR A 254 5.43 12.63 16.59
C TYR A 254 6.51 11.54 16.54
N PRO A 255 7.43 11.46 17.53
CA PRO A 255 8.59 10.56 17.48
C PRO A 255 8.22 9.09 17.37
N GLU A 256 7.10 8.68 17.99
CA GLU A 256 6.64 7.29 18.01
C GLU A 256 6.06 6.83 16.66
N PHE A 257 5.49 7.76 15.89
CA PHE A 257 4.82 7.48 14.62
C PHE A 257 5.71 7.72 13.41
N LEU A 258 6.76 8.55 13.58
CA LEU A 258 7.61 8.94 12.47
C LEU A 258 8.53 7.80 12.05
N LEU A 259 8.45 7.38 10.79
CA LEU A 259 9.42 6.45 10.24
C LEU A 259 10.80 7.11 10.11
N PRO A 260 11.89 6.38 10.40
CA PRO A 260 13.24 6.92 10.26
C PRO A 260 13.61 7.18 8.80
N THR A 261 12.96 6.49 7.87
CA THR A 261 13.17 6.65 6.44
C THR A 261 12.47 7.90 5.92
N ILE A 262 13.20 8.70 5.16
CA ILE A 262 12.71 9.89 4.49
C ILE A 262 12.72 9.64 2.98
N ILE A 263 11.58 9.84 2.33
CA ILE A 263 11.49 9.77 0.87
C ILE A 263 11.92 11.12 0.30
N ARG A 264 13.06 11.12 -0.37
CA ARG A 264 13.64 12.33 -0.96
C ARG A 264 12.87 12.78 -2.21
N GLN A 265 12.87 14.07 -2.47
CA GLN A 265 12.33 14.61 -3.72
C GLN A 265 12.99 13.93 -4.93
N CYS A 266 12.18 13.27 -5.77
CA CYS A 266 12.66 12.52 -6.92
C CYS A 266 11.70 12.68 -8.11
N THR A 267 12.21 13.20 -9.21
CA THR A 267 11.43 13.40 -10.45
C THR A 267 10.96 12.09 -11.08
N LYS A 268 11.57 10.97 -10.69
CA LYS A 268 11.21 9.65 -11.21
C LYS A 268 9.81 9.19 -10.77
N PHE A 269 9.29 9.67 -9.65
CA PHE A 269 7.90 9.43 -9.29
C PHE A 269 6.91 10.06 -10.29
N ALA A 270 7.15 11.33 -10.67
CA ALA A 270 6.32 12.01 -11.66
C ALA A 270 6.45 11.37 -13.04
N GLN A 271 7.65 10.99 -13.45
CA GLN A 271 7.89 10.27 -14.69
C GLN A 271 7.16 8.92 -14.69
N ALA A 272 7.34 8.11 -13.66
CA ALA A 272 6.70 6.81 -13.50
C ALA A 272 5.16 6.92 -13.57
N SER A 273 4.59 7.89 -12.84
CA SER A 273 3.15 8.15 -12.88
C SER A 273 2.65 8.54 -14.27
N SER A 274 3.39 9.36 -15.01
CA SER A 274 3.02 9.75 -16.38
C SER A 274 3.11 8.60 -17.39
N GLU A 275 3.98 7.62 -17.11
CA GLU A 275 4.14 6.41 -17.92
C GLU A 275 3.17 5.28 -17.50
N GLY A 276 2.34 5.49 -16.47
CA GLY A 276 1.46 4.45 -15.94
C GLY A 276 2.23 3.27 -15.34
N ARG A 277 3.30 3.52 -14.61
CA ARG A 277 4.17 2.49 -14.04
C ARG A 277 4.57 2.83 -12.61
N PRO A 278 4.79 1.81 -11.73
CA PRO A 278 5.46 2.02 -10.44
C PRO A 278 6.92 2.44 -10.61
N VAL A 279 7.48 3.14 -9.63
CA VAL A 279 8.88 3.63 -9.70
C VAL A 279 9.90 2.50 -9.87
N PHE A 280 9.63 1.32 -9.34
CA PHE A 280 10.51 0.14 -9.47
C PHE A 280 10.56 -0.40 -10.91
N VAL A 281 9.52 -0.17 -11.71
CA VAL A 281 9.49 -0.53 -13.14
C VAL A 281 10.13 0.58 -14.00
N ALA A 282 9.83 1.85 -13.69
CA ALA A 282 10.32 2.98 -14.46
C ALA A 282 11.84 3.22 -14.28
N ASP A 283 12.32 3.16 -13.03
CA ASP A 283 13.75 3.32 -12.70
C ASP A 283 14.05 2.66 -11.34
N PRO A 284 14.33 1.33 -11.31
CA PRO A 284 14.57 0.58 -10.08
C PRO A 284 15.84 1.03 -9.33
N SER A 285 16.76 1.72 -10.01
CA SER A 285 17.99 2.24 -9.41
C SER A 285 17.85 3.68 -8.87
N SER A 286 16.71 4.31 -9.08
CA SER A 286 16.47 5.68 -8.65
C SER A 286 16.56 5.83 -7.13
N LYS A 287 16.86 7.06 -6.66
CA LYS A 287 16.82 7.36 -5.24
C LYS A 287 15.42 7.16 -4.65
N GLY A 288 14.35 7.37 -5.45
CA GLY A 288 12.98 7.14 -5.01
C GLY A 288 12.68 5.67 -4.75
N ALA A 289 13.11 4.76 -5.65
CA ALA A 289 12.99 3.32 -5.46
C ALA A 289 13.79 2.85 -4.23
N ASN A 290 15.03 3.33 -4.08
CA ASN A 290 15.86 3.01 -2.92
C ASN A 290 15.26 3.50 -1.60
N ASP A 291 14.65 4.70 -1.58
CA ASP A 291 14.00 5.23 -0.38
C ASP A 291 12.75 4.43 -0.01
N ILE A 292 11.95 3.99 -1.00
CA ILE A 292 10.80 3.09 -0.72
C ILE A 292 11.29 1.73 -0.23
N GLN A 293 12.34 1.17 -0.80
CA GLN A 293 12.92 -0.08 -0.28
C GLN A 293 13.33 0.08 1.19
N ALA A 294 14.04 1.16 1.52
CA ALA A 294 14.42 1.44 2.91
C ALA A 294 13.20 1.66 3.82
N MET A 295 12.10 2.22 3.32
CA MET A 295 10.84 2.30 4.06
C MET A 295 10.28 0.90 4.34
N ILE A 296 10.25 0.04 3.34
CA ILE A 296 9.80 -1.36 3.49
C ILE A 296 10.65 -2.09 4.52
N ASP A 297 11.98 -1.95 4.45
CA ASP A 297 12.93 -2.58 5.37
C ASP A 297 12.73 -2.14 6.84
N ASN A 298 12.23 -0.92 7.06
CA ASN A 298 11.88 -0.42 8.40
C ASN A 298 10.49 -0.87 8.87
N VAL A 299 9.57 -1.12 7.96
CA VAL A 299 8.18 -1.49 8.27
C VAL A 299 8.03 -2.99 8.48
N LEU A 300 8.57 -3.83 7.60
CA LEU A 300 8.37 -5.28 7.63
C LEU A 300 8.70 -5.93 8.99
N PRO A 301 9.82 -5.61 9.67
CA PRO A 301 10.13 -6.23 10.97
C PRO A 301 9.08 -5.92 12.04
N ARG A 302 8.45 -4.74 12.00
CA ARG A 302 7.39 -4.36 12.94
C ARG A 302 6.11 -5.16 12.67
N LEU A 303 5.77 -5.40 11.41
CA LEU A 303 4.60 -6.18 11.01
C LEU A 303 4.78 -7.66 11.35
N VAL A 304 5.96 -8.23 11.11
CA VAL A 304 6.30 -9.62 11.46
C VAL A 304 6.21 -9.81 12.97
N ALA A 305 6.76 -8.88 13.76
CA ALA A 305 6.69 -8.94 15.22
C ALA A 305 5.23 -8.87 15.72
N ALA A 306 4.39 -8.03 15.11
CA ALA A 306 2.96 -7.96 15.44
C ALA A 306 2.22 -9.24 15.09
N ALA A 307 2.53 -9.85 13.93
CA ALA A 307 1.94 -11.14 13.52
C ALA A 307 2.32 -12.29 14.48
N ALA A 308 3.57 -12.31 14.96
CA ALA A 308 4.05 -13.30 15.92
C ALA A 308 3.45 -13.13 17.32
N ALA A 309 3.12 -11.89 17.72
CA ALA A 309 2.50 -11.57 19.00
C ALA A 309 0.98 -11.82 19.03
N ALA A 310 0.32 -11.90 17.86
CA ALA A 310 -1.11 -12.14 17.79
C ALA A 310 -1.43 -13.53 18.34
N PRO A 311 -2.38 -13.67 19.31
CA PRO A 311 -2.78 -14.98 19.81
C PRO A 311 -3.33 -15.80 18.64
N ALA A 312 -2.86 -17.05 18.51
CA ALA A 312 -3.40 -18.00 17.55
C ALA A 312 -4.93 -18.01 17.70
N LYS A 313 -5.66 -17.55 16.68
CA LYS A 313 -7.13 -17.59 16.68
C LYS A 313 -7.53 -19.06 16.85
N GLY A 314 -7.85 -19.43 18.11
CA GLY A 314 -8.28 -20.77 18.44
C GLY A 314 -9.48 -21.15 17.58
N ASN A 315 -9.40 -22.33 17.01
CA ASN A 315 -10.54 -23.06 16.47
C ASN A 315 -11.61 -23.20 17.57
N GLN A 316 -12.45 -22.19 17.75
CA GLN A 316 -13.74 -22.40 18.38
C GLN A 316 -14.64 -23.02 17.32
N GLN A 317 -14.48 -24.34 17.19
CA GLN A 317 -15.50 -25.18 16.58
C GLN A 317 -16.81 -24.99 17.38
N ALA A 318 -17.85 -24.76 16.59
CA ALA A 318 -19.23 -24.77 17.05
C ALA A 318 -19.53 -26.03 17.87
N GLY A 319 -20.03 -25.84 19.09
CA GLY A 319 -20.83 -26.79 19.82
C GLY A 319 -22.30 -26.39 19.67
#